data_e598bf5ad1dff549d6bf5515b27e69d9
#
_entry.id   e598bf5ad1dff549d6bf5515b27e69d9
#
_cell.length_a   1.000
_cell.length_b   1.000
_cell.length_c   1.000
_cell.angle_alpha   90.00
_cell.angle_beta   90.00
_cell.angle_gamma   90.00
#
_symmetry.space_group_name_H-M   'P 1'
#
loop_
_entity.id
_entity.type
_entity.pdbx_description
1 polymer ?
#
loop_
_entity_poly.entity_id
_entity_poly.type
_entity_poly.pdbx_seq_one_letter_code
_entity_poly.pdbx_strand_id
1 'polypeptide(L)'
;LLAFLSATLLGFYDVFKKKSLKDNAVLPVLFLNTFFSSLIFLPFILISVYKPDLLGGTIFDVPVAGWEQHKYIIIKSFIVLSSWIFGYFGMKHLPLTIVGPINATRPVMVLVGAMLVFGERLNLYQWIGVMLAIASFFMLSRSGKKEGIDFKHNKWIFFIVLAAIT
;
A
#
# COMPACT_ATOMS: atom_id res chain seq x y z
N LEU A 1 21.28 4.85 1.18
CA LEU A 1 21.39 3.68 0.30
C LEU A 1 20.16 2.77 0.40
N LEU A 2 19.76 2.32 1.62
CA LEU A 2 18.60 1.42 1.83
C LEU A 2 17.29 2.00 1.30
N ALA A 3 17.02 3.29 1.55
CA ALA A 3 15.81 3.95 1.05
C ALA A 3 15.75 3.98 -0.49
N PHE A 4 16.89 4.24 -1.15
CA PHE A 4 16.98 4.22 -2.60
C PHE A 4 16.75 2.81 -3.16
N LEU A 5 17.36 1.79 -2.56
CA LEU A 5 17.16 0.40 -2.95
C LEU A 5 15.69 -0.01 -2.78
N SER A 6 15.09 0.33 -1.64
CA SER A 6 13.68 0.06 -1.36
C SER A 6 12.76 0.72 -2.39
N ALA A 7 12.99 2.00 -2.71
CA ALA A 7 12.20 2.71 -3.71
C ALA A 7 12.34 2.08 -5.11
N THR A 8 13.54 1.67 -5.49
CA THR A 8 13.79 0.99 -6.77
C THR A 8 13.05 -0.35 -6.84
N LEU A 9 13.15 -1.17 -5.80
CA LEU A 9 12.46 -2.46 -5.74
C LEU A 9 10.93 -2.29 -5.77
N LEU A 10 10.40 -1.27 -5.08
CA LEU A 10 8.98 -0.94 -5.11
C LEU A 10 8.52 -0.52 -6.51
N GLY A 11 9.34 0.25 -7.22
CA GLY A 11 9.06 0.63 -8.61
C GLY A 11 8.98 -0.59 -9.54
N PHE A 12 9.94 -1.51 -9.44
CA PHE A 12 9.88 -2.78 -10.18
C PHE A 12 8.66 -3.60 -9.82
N TYR A 13 8.33 -3.71 -8.52
CA TYR A 13 7.12 -4.40 -8.06
C TYR A 13 5.86 -3.83 -8.71
N ASP A 14 5.70 -2.50 -8.76
CA ASP A 14 4.52 -1.87 -9.36
C ASP A 14 4.44 -2.11 -10.88
N VAL A 15 5.58 -2.11 -11.57
CA VAL A 15 5.63 -2.44 -13.01
C VAL A 15 5.22 -3.89 -13.27
N PHE A 16 5.77 -4.85 -12.52
CA PHE A 16 5.41 -6.27 -12.66
C PHE A 16 3.95 -6.51 -12.29
N LYS A 17 3.47 -5.88 -11.23
CA LYS A 17 2.07 -5.94 -10.81
C LYS A 17 1.14 -5.41 -11.90
N LYS A 18 1.46 -4.26 -12.49
CA LYS A 18 0.70 -3.70 -13.63
C LYS A 18 0.70 -4.66 -14.84
N LYS A 19 1.86 -5.25 -15.16
CA LYS A 19 2.00 -6.21 -16.25
C LYS A 19 1.17 -7.47 -15.99
N SER A 20 1.17 -7.99 -14.77
CA SER A 20 0.39 -9.16 -14.39
C SER A 20 -1.12 -8.92 -14.46
N LEU A 21 -1.57 -7.68 -14.27
CA LEU A 21 -2.97 -7.30 -14.36
C LEU A 21 -3.45 -7.07 -15.80
N LYS A 22 -2.51 -6.94 -16.74
CA LYS A 22 -2.85 -6.80 -18.15
C LYS A 22 -3.47 -8.13 -18.63
N ASP A 23 -4.65 -8.04 -19.20
CA ASP A 23 -5.40 -9.18 -19.77
C ASP A 23 -5.79 -10.29 -18.76
N ASN A 24 -5.52 -10.10 -17.47
CA ASN A 24 -5.86 -11.04 -16.40
C ASN A 24 -6.94 -10.47 -15.44
N ALA A 25 -7.69 -11.38 -14.80
CA ALA A 25 -8.64 -10.98 -13.77
C ALA A 25 -7.90 -10.54 -12.49
N VAL A 26 -8.44 -9.51 -11.83
CA VAL A 26 -7.80 -8.90 -10.66
C VAL A 26 -7.68 -9.87 -9.48
N LEU A 27 -8.75 -10.56 -9.13
CA LEU A 27 -8.80 -11.43 -7.95
C LEU A 27 -7.82 -12.61 -8.03
N PRO A 28 -7.70 -13.36 -9.15
CA PRO A 28 -6.68 -14.41 -9.27
C PRO A 28 -5.26 -13.89 -9.16
N VAL A 29 -4.95 -12.73 -9.76
CA VAL A 29 -3.61 -12.12 -9.66
C VAL A 29 -3.30 -11.72 -8.23
N LEU A 30 -4.26 -11.11 -7.54
CA LEU A 30 -4.12 -10.76 -6.12
C LEU A 30 -3.94 -12.02 -5.26
N PHE A 31 -4.75 -13.06 -5.49
CA PHE A 31 -4.65 -14.32 -4.76
C PHE A 31 -3.28 -14.97 -4.93
N LEU A 32 -2.81 -15.12 -6.17
CA LEU A 32 -1.49 -15.70 -6.43
C LEU A 32 -0.36 -14.89 -5.79
N ASN A 33 -0.43 -13.56 -5.87
CA ASN A 33 0.57 -12.70 -5.24
C ASN A 33 0.62 -12.89 -3.72
N THR A 34 -0.54 -12.91 -3.05
CA THR A 34 -0.61 -13.12 -1.60
C THR A 34 -0.21 -14.55 -1.21
N PHE A 35 -0.63 -15.55 -1.99
CA PHE A 35 -0.30 -16.95 -1.76
C PHE A 35 1.22 -17.18 -1.81
N PHE A 36 1.89 -16.77 -2.89
CA PHE A 36 3.34 -16.91 -2.99
C PHE A 36 4.10 -16.09 -1.96
N SER A 37 3.65 -14.89 -1.64
CA SER A 37 4.23 -14.10 -0.54
C SER A 37 4.13 -14.84 0.80
N SER A 38 2.99 -15.42 1.12
CA SER A 38 2.80 -16.21 2.34
C SER A 38 3.68 -17.45 2.35
N LEU A 39 3.83 -18.12 1.21
CA LEU A 39 4.68 -19.30 1.08
C LEU A 39 6.16 -18.99 1.34
N ILE A 40 6.63 -17.81 0.92
CA ILE A 40 8.00 -17.34 1.20
C ILE A 40 8.23 -17.12 2.69
N PHE A 41 7.22 -16.60 3.41
CA PHE A 41 7.33 -16.36 4.86
C PHE A 41 7.09 -17.60 5.71
N LEU A 42 6.45 -18.64 5.18
CA LEU A 42 6.15 -19.86 5.92
C LEU A 42 7.36 -20.53 6.58
N PRO A 43 8.53 -20.70 5.90
CA PRO A 43 9.72 -21.26 6.55
C PRO A 43 10.18 -20.49 7.79
N PHE A 44 10.14 -19.15 7.76
CA PHE A 44 10.53 -18.31 8.90
C PHE A 44 9.58 -18.51 10.07
N ILE A 45 8.28 -18.60 9.83
CA ILE A 45 7.27 -18.91 10.86
C ILE A 45 7.54 -20.29 11.46
N LEU A 46 7.77 -21.31 10.63
CA LEU A 46 8.04 -22.66 11.11
C LEU A 46 9.35 -22.73 11.94
N ILE A 47 10.40 -22.06 11.49
CA ILE A 47 11.68 -22.02 12.25
C ILE A 47 11.48 -21.29 13.57
N SER A 48 10.78 -20.17 13.60
CA SER A 48 10.49 -19.42 14.86
C SER A 48 9.70 -20.27 15.85
N VAL A 49 8.79 -21.12 15.38
CA VAL A 49 7.99 -22.00 16.25
C VAL A 49 8.79 -23.21 16.76
N TYR A 50 9.54 -23.88 15.87
CA TYR A 50 10.21 -25.15 16.21
C TYR A 50 11.65 -24.98 16.70
N LYS A 51 12.33 -23.89 16.33
CA LYS A 51 13.72 -23.60 16.69
C LYS A 51 13.90 -22.10 16.95
N PRO A 52 13.29 -21.55 18.00
CA PRO A 52 13.30 -20.11 18.28
C PRO A 52 14.71 -19.54 18.43
N ASP A 53 15.67 -20.34 18.92
CA ASP A 53 17.06 -19.91 19.12
C ASP A 53 17.78 -19.53 17.83
N LEU A 54 17.33 -20.05 16.68
CA LEU A 54 17.95 -19.80 15.37
C LEU A 54 17.63 -18.41 14.82
N LEU A 55 16.43 -17.90 15.09
CA LEU A 55 15.96 -16.61 14.59
C LEU A 55 15.78 -15.56 15.66
N GLY A 56 15.90 -15.94 16.94
CA GLY A 56 15.73 -15.06 18.09
C GLY A 56 16.63 -13.82 18.00
N GLY A 57 16.04 -12.63 18.11
CA GLY A 57 16.74 -11.36 17.99
C GLY A 57 17.06 -10.92 16.55
N THR A 58 16.69 -11.70 15.55
CA THR A 58 16.80 -11.28 14.14
C THR A 58 15.52 -10.63 13.63
N ILE A 59 15.59 -9.93 12.48
CA ILE A 59 14.41 -9.33 11.82
C ILE A 59 13.41 -10.39 11.30
N PHE A 60 13.79 -11.66 11.29
CA PHE A 60 12.96 -12.78 10.83
C PHE A 60 12.29 -13.55 11.96
N ASP A 61 12.54 -13.12 13.22
CA ASP A 61 11.90 -13.74 14.37
C ASP A 61 10.40 -13.40 14.36
N VAL A 62 9.58 -14.45 14.49
CA VAL A 62 8.13 -14.34 14.57
C VAL A 62 7.70 -14.70 15.99
N PRO A 63 7.44 -13.69 16.85
CA PRO A 63 7.07 -13.94 18.23
C PRO A 63 5.70 -14.65 18.30
N VAL A 64 5.54 -15.51 19.30
CA VAL A 64 4.26 -16.17 19.58
C VAL A 64 3.27 -15.13 20.08
N ALA A 65 2.16 -14.99 19.36
CA ALA A 65 1.09 -14.07 19.69
C ALA A 65 -0.06 -14.79 20.41
N GLY A 66 -0.65 -14.14 21.43
CA GLY A 66 -1.85 -14.63 22.10
C GLY A 66 -3.12 -14.39 21.28
N TRP A 67 -4.25 -14.92 21.78
CA TRP A 67 -5.54 -14.80 21.10
C TRP A 67 -5.99 -13.35 20.89
N GLU A 68 -5.71 -12.47 21.82
CA GLU A 68 -6.05 -11.04 21.72
C GLU A 68 -5.33 -10.37 20.55
N GLN A 69 -4.05 -10.66 20.35
CA GLN A 69 -3.29 -10.15 19.22
C GLN A 69 -3.82 -10.71 17.88
N HIS A 70 -4.22 -11.98 17.84
CA HIS A 70 -4.80 -12.59 16.64
C HIS A 70 -6.09 -11.92 16.19
N LYS A 71 -6.97 -11.49 17.11
CA LYS A 71 -8.18 -10.75 16.76
C LYS A 71 -7.86 -9.48 15.98
N TYR A 72 -6.90 -8.68 16.48
CA TYR A 72 -6.49 -7.45 15.80
C TYR A 72 -5.81 -7.72 14.46
N ILE A 73 -5.01 -8.80 14.36
CA ILE A 73 -4.39 -9.22 13.10
C ILE A 73 -5.46 -9.59 12.07
N ILE A 74 -6.49 -10.33 12.46
CA ILE A 74 -7.60 -10.72 11.59
C ILE A 74 -8.34 -9.48 11.09
N ILE A 75 -8.72 -8.56 11.98
CA ILE A 75 -9.40 -7.31 11.60
C ILE A 75 -8.54 -6.50 10.63
N LYS A 76 -7.26 -6.32 10.96
CA LYS A 76 -6.29 -5.63 10.10
C LYS A 76 -6.18 -6.30 8.73
N SER A 77 -6.17 -7.64 8.68
CA SER A 77 -6.07 -8.39 7.42
C SER A 77 -7.25 -8.14 6.50
N PHE A 78 -8.47 -8.05 7.04
CA PHE A 78 -9.65 -7.68 6.26
C PHE A 78 -9.57 -6.26 5.70
N ILE A 79 -9.14 -5.30 6.51
CA ILE A 79 -8.98 -3.91 6.07
C ILE A 79 -7.92 -3.84 4.97
N VAL A 80 -6.75 -4.45 5.18
CA VAL A 80 -5.64 -4.45 4.21
C VAL A 80 -6.04 -5.17 2.92
N LEU A 81 -6.74 -6.32 3.01
CA LEU A 81 -7.21 -7.03 1.84
C LEU A 81 -8.19 -6.19 1.02
N SER A 82 -9.12 -5.50 1.67
CA SER A 82 -10.05 -4.57 1.01
C SER A 82 -9.29 -3.45 0.29
N SER A 83 -8.31 -2.84 0.96
CA SER A 83 -7.42 -1.83 0.38
C SER A 83 -6.69 -2.36 -0.86
N TRP A 84 -6.18 -3.58 -0.79
CA TRP A 84 -5.48 -4.19 -1.92
C TRP A 84 -6.42 -4.48 -3.09
N ILE A 85 -7.63 -4.98 -2.83
CA ILE A 85 -8.63 -5.19 -3.88
C ILE A 85 -8.88 -3.88 -4.63
N PHE A 86 -9.18 -2.80 -3.92
CA PHE A 86 -9.39 -1.49 -4.55
C PHE A 86 -8.16 -0.99 -5.30
N GLY A 87 -6.97 -1.15 -4.70
CA GLY A 87 -5.70 -0.77 -5.33
C GLY A 87 -5.40 -1.54 -6.61
N TYR A 88 -5.67 -2.83 -6.63
CA TYR A 88 -5.47 -3.67 -7.82
C TYR A 88 -6.46 -3.34 -8.94
N PHE A 89 -7.73 -3.09 -8.61
CA PHE A 89 -8.70 -2.62 -9.60
C PHE A 89 -8.32 -1.26 -10.18
N GLY A 90 -7.92 -0.32 -9.32
CA GLY A 90 -7.44 0.98 -9.78
C GLY A 90 -6.20 0.85 -10.67
N MET A 91 -5.22 0.05 -10.27
CA MET A 91 -3.99 -0.17 -11.03
C MET A 91 -4.26 -0.86 -12.38
N LYS A 92 -5.25 -1.75 -12.47
CA LYS A 92 -5.63 -2.39 -13.74
C LYS A 92 -6.09 -1.36 -14.78
N HIS A 93 -6.89 -0.39 -14.38
CA HIS A 93 -7.60 0.51 -15.29
C HIS A 93 -6.93 1.88 -15.46
N LEU A 94 -6.01 2.25 -14.57
CA LEU A 94 -5.29 3.53 -14.63
C LEU A 94 -3.83 3.34 -15.04
N PRO A 95 -3.22 4.29 -15.76
CA PRO A 95 -1.79 4.25 -16.04
C PRO A 95 -0.96 4.43 -14.75
N LEU A 96 0.26 3.89 -14.73
CA LEU A 96 1.16 4.00 -13.58
C LEU A 96 1.56 5.45 -13.29
N THR A 97 1.59 6.31 -14.30
CA THR A 97 1.82 7.76 -14.19
C THR A 97 0.81 8.45 -13.27
N ILE A 98 -0.39 7.88 -13.13
CA ILE A 98 -1.45 8.38 -12.24
C ILE A 98 -1.44 7.63 -10.91
N VAL A 99 -1.30 6.30 -10.93
CA VAL A 99 -1.35 5.45 -9.74
C VAL A 99 -0.19 5.73 -8.80
N GLY A 100 1.03 5.89 -9.33
CA GLY A 100 2.24 6.12 -8.54
C GLY A 100 2.14 7.38 -7.67
N PRO A 101 1.89 8.56 -8.24
CA PRO A 101 1.71 9.78 -7.46
C PRO A 101 0.56 9.73 -6.45
N ILE A 102 -0.57 9.09 -6.75
CA ILE A 102 -1.66 8.92 -5.78
C ILE A 102 -1.18 8.06 -4.59
N ASN A 103 -0.48 6.96 -4.85
CA ASN A 103 0.10 6.13 -3.79
C ASN A 103 1.15 6.91 -2.97
N ALA A 104 1.90 7.82 -3.57
CA ALA A 104 2.87 8.67 -2.87
C ALA A 104 2.20 9.66 -1.90
N THR A 105 0.90 9.93 -2.01
CA THR A 105 0.15 10.76 -1.05
C THR A 105 -0.31 10.00 0.20
N ARG A 106 -0.16 8.66 0.25
CA ARG A 106 -0.57 7.85 1.41
C ARG A 106 -0.03 8.35 2.75
N PRO A 107 1.26 8.67 2.91
CA PRO A 107 1.78 9.17 4.20
C PRO A 107 1.08 10.44 4.66
N VAL A 108 0.70 11.32 3.73
CA VAL A 108 -0.03 12.56 4.04
C VAL A 108 -1.46 12.26 4.48
N MET A 109 -2.14 11.32 3.81
CA MET A 109 -3.50 10.90 4.20
C MET A 109 -3.50 10.24 5.58
N VAL A 110 -2.50 9.41 5.90
CA VAL A 110 -2.31 8.82 7.23
C VAL A 110 -2.09 9.90 8.28
N LEU A 111 -1.25 10.90 7.98
CA LEU A 111 -0.97 12.01 8.89
C LEU A 111 -2.22 12.85 9.18
N VAL A 112 -3.02 13.17 8.15
CA VAL A 112 -4.30 13.87 8.31
C VAL A 112 -5.28 13.02 9.11
N GLY A 113 -5.34 11.72 8.86
CA GLY A 113 -6.16 10.77 9.64
C GLY A 113 -5.74 10.73 11.11
N ALA A 114 -4.46 10.66 11.41
CA ALA A 114 -3.92 10.68 12.77
C ALA A 114 -4.27 11.99 13.50
N MET A 115 -4.19 13.12 12.80
CA MET A 115 -4.60 14.42 13.35
C MET A 115 -6.10 14.45 13.73
N LEU A 116 -6.96 13.90 12.89
CA LEU A 116 -8.41 13.90 13.11
C LEU A 116 -8.85 12.90 14.18
N VAL A 117 -8.22 11.72 14.24
CA VAL A 117 -8.62 10.62 15.13
C VAL A 117 -7.94 10.74 16.50
N PHE A 118 -6.64 11.06 16.51
CA PHE A 118 -5.83 11.10 17.74
C PHE A 118 -5.58 12.52 18.27
N GLY A 119 -6.03 13.55 17.55
CA GLY A 119 -5.83 14.95 17.95
C GLY A 119 -4.37 15.39 17.88
N GLU A 120 -3.54 14.70 17.10
CA GLU A 120 -2.13 15.07 16.93
C GLU A 120 -2.00 16.46 16.30
N ARG A 121 -1.04 17.25 16.80
CA ARG A 121 -0.75 18.57 16.25
C ARG A 121 0.43 18.50 15.30
N LEU A 122 0.22 18.98 14.09
CA LEU A 122 1.27 19.07 13.08
C LEU A 122 2.23 20.22 13.42
N ASN A 123 3.53 19.97 13.26
CA ASN A 123 4.53 21.01 13.27
C ASN A 123 4.58 21.74 11.91
N LEU A 124 5.30 22.87 11.86
CA LEU A 124 5.40 23.70 10.66
C LEU A 124 5.90 22.91 9.43
N TYR A 125 6.90 22.03 9.60
CA TYR A 125 7.47 21.25 8.51
C TYR A 125 6.48 20.20 7.96
N GLN A 126 5.68 19.61 8.82
CA GLN A 126 4.62 18.69 8.44
C GLN A 126 3.52 19.41 7.65
N TRP A 127 3.14 20.63 8.06
CA TRP A 127 2.20 21.46 7.31
C TRP A 127 2.71 21.81 5.91
N ILE A 128 4.00 22.14 5.76
CA ILE A 128 4.62 22.37 4.45
C ILE A 128 4.52 21.09 3.60
N GLY A 129 4.80 19.91 4.17
CA GLY A 129 4.65 18.63 3.49
C GLY A 129 3.23 18.36 2.99
N VAL A 130 2.22 18.62 3.81
CA VAL A 130 0.79 18.49 3.45
C VAL A 130 0.44 19.42 2.28
N MET A 131 0.87 20.69 2.35
CA MET A 131 0.61 21.67 1.28
C MET A 131 1.27 21.27 -0.05
N LEU A 132 2.50 20.77 0.00
CA LEU A 132 3.20 20.27 -1.20
C LEU A 132 2.50 19.05 -1.79
N ALA A 133 2.01 18.13 -0.97
CA ALA A 133 1.25 16.96 -1.43
C ALA A 133 -0.08 17.35 -2.08
N ILE A 134 -0.82 18.29 -1.51
CA ILE A 134 -2.06 18.83 -2.10
C ILE A 134 -1.75 19.49 -3.46
N ALA A 135 -0.70 20.31 -3.52
CA ALA A 135 -0.28 20.95 -4.77
C ALA A 135 0.10 19.91 -5.84
N SER A 136 0.86 18.87 -5.46
CA SER A 136 1.24 17.77 -6.35
C SER A 136 0.02 17.02 -6.88
N PHE A 137 -0.96 16.74 -6.02
CA PHE A 137 -2.20 16.07 -6.43
C PHE A 137 -3.00 16.92 -7.41
N PHE A 138 -3.06 18.23 -7.20
CA PHE A 138 -3.71 19.16 -8.11
C PHE A 138 -3.01 19.24 -9.47
N MET A 139 -1.67 19.29 -9.49
CA MET A 139 -0.89 19.25 -10.73
C MET A 139 -1.11 17.93 -11.48
N LEU A 140 -1.13 16.80 -10.76
CA LEU A 140 -1.43 15.49 -11.33
C LEU A 140 -2.82 15.44 -11.97
N SER A 141 -3.83 15.97 -11.28
CA SER A 141 -5.21 16.05 -11.81
C SER A 141 -5.27 16.83 -13.13
N ARG A 142 -4.50 17.92 -13.23
CA ARG A 142 -4.39 18.70 -14.49
C ARG A 142 -3.67 17.92 -15.58
N SER A 143 -2.61 17.21 -15.25
CA SER A 143 -1.84 16.40 -16.21
C SER A 143 -2.67 15.22 -16.71
N GLY A 144 -3.43 14.56 -15.84
CA GLY A 144 -4.30 13.45 -16.22
C GLY A 144 -5.38 13.82 -17.23
N LYS A 145 -5.88 15.06 -17.19
CA LYS A 145 -6.81 15.54 -18.21
C LYS A 145 -6.19 15.54 -19.62
N LYS A 146 -4.89 15.79 -19.74
CA LYS A 146 -4.20 15.72 -21.05
C LYS A 146 -4.09 14.29 -21.57
N GLU A 147 -4.11 13.30 -20.67
CA GLU A 147 -4.13 11.87 -21.01
C GLU A 147 -5.57 11.33 -21.18
N GLY A 148 -6.58 12.21 -21.22
CA GLY A 148 -7.99 11.83 -21.38
C GLY A 148 -8.63 11.25 -20.11
N ILE A 149 -8.01 11.43 -18.95
CA ILE A 149 -8.51 10.94 -17.67
C ILE A 149 -9.20 12.07 -16.91
N ASP A 150 -10.51 11.97 -16.75
CA ASP A 150 -11.28 12.88 -15.91
C ASP A 150 -11.25 12.40 -14.46
N PHE A 151 -10.46 13.10 -13.63
CA PHE A 151 -10.31 12.78 -12.19
C PHE A 151 -11.63 12.88 -11.41
N LYS A 152 -12.55 13.73 -11.85
CA LYS A 152 -13.80 13.97 -11.12
C LYS A 152 -14.82 12.84 -11.32
N HIS A 153 -14.85 12.22 -12.49
CA HIS A 153 -15.87 11.24 -12.85
C HIS A 153 -15.32 9.81 -13.04
N ASN A 154 -14.03 9.62 -12.86
CA ASN A 154 -13.42 8.31 -13.05
C ASN A 154 -13.49 7.47 -11.77
N LYS A 155 -14.34 6.43 -11.78
CA LYS A 155 -14.51 5.51 -10.64
C LYS A 155 -13.22 4.81 -10.20
N TRP A 156 -12.27 4.60 -11.10
CA TRP A 156 -11.01 3.92 -10.77
C TRP A 156 -10.06 4.81 -9.96
N ILE A 157 -10.14 6.12 -10.13
CA ILE A 157 -9.44 7.08 -9.27
C ILE A 157 -10.01 7.02 -7.87
N PHE A 158 -11.35 6.95 -7.73
CA PHE A 158 -11.97 6.76 -6.44
C PHE A 158 -11.48 5.48 -5.74
N PHE A 159 -11.37 4.36 -6.46
CA PHE A 159 -10.84 3.11 -5.89
C PHE A 159 -9.39 3.24 -5.44
N ILE A 160 -8.51 3.89 -6.21
CA ILE A 160 -7.12 4.07 -5.81
C ILE A 160 -6.97 5.01 -4.60
N VAL A 161 -7.79 6.05 -4.53
CA VAL A 161 -7.84 6.96 -3.37
C VAL A 161 -8.37 6.22 -2.13
N LEU A 162 -9.44 5.44 -2.29
CA LEU A 162 -9.96 4.62 -1.19
C LEU A 162 -8.92 3.61 -0.69
N ALA A 163 -8.19 2.96 -1.61
CA ALA A 163 -7.06 2.10 -1.26
C ALA A 163 -5.90 2.84 -0.57
N ALA A 164 -5.76 4.12 -0.78
CA ALA A 164 -4.72 4.93 -0.14
C ALA A 164 -5.10 5.36 1.29
N ILE A 165 -6.41 5.46 1.59
CA ILE A 165 -6.94 5.84 2.91
C ILE A 165 -7.05 4.63 3.84
N THR A 166 -7.32 3.45 3.31
CA THR A 166 -7.43 2.19 4.07
C THR A 166 -6.10 1.46 4.21
#